data_2019884abb882d1aa15fc63ee9684513
#
_entry.id   2019884abb882d1aa15fc63ee9684513
#
_cell.length_a   1.000
_cell.length_b   1.000
_cell.length_c   1.000
_cell.angle_alpha   90.00
_cell.angle_beta   90.00
_cell.angle_gamma   90.00
#
_symmetry.space_group_name_H-M   'P 1'
#
loop_
_entity.id
_entity.type
_entity.pdbx_description
1 polymer ?
#
loop_
_entity_poly.entity_id
_entity_poly.type
_entity_poly.pdbx_seq_one_letter_code
_entity_poly.pdbx_strand_id
1 'polypeptide(L)'
;MDTISMHKGGMMPLEAGMMIGGRYRIAGVIGRGGMGVVYAAEDTRLQGKLRAVKAAGRLGFDYDMCAEEARMLMRLSHPNVPQIVDYFPPDTTGVEYVVMDYVHGETVAKRLSHYHGRMPVQEIVSIGIQLCGALSYLHEQTPQIIHRDLKPSNVMIDKNGHVRLIDFGIARFYKEGMRFDTVLLGTPGFAAPEQEGIGQSDARTDVYGLGALLFFLLSGGRTYTSSHTKLLDSYELAIDVPPTLIAAVHRMLHANPSMRFPSMRQVEEVLADALPIGRSVNRMLGGRGVSTRLPNLSVVLSAAPGAGSTFVTMTLARLLAGEGAAVSAIESAGYAPEWHAWLNGSRDGGTINPASDGVYYRLEQPLIDWYCQSPERPPSRADEEAAFRLLVEQASAVRKTLLDLSSGWHERSSLDWMGRASTIIIVADPNPARWSAVRLRQLMAELVKARGEGAKVLWIANKDVKFEQRRDWLSMFPEQPAASVPYIPHEVWMKLLWDGRWVTDVSAYRKSITASLKQVLAVVSGEK
;
A
#
# COMPACT_ATOMS: atom_id res chain seq x y z
N MET A 1 -3.41 -63.69 21.63
CA MET A 1 -4.48 -62.97 20.88
C MET A 1 -4.48 -61.55 21.40
N ASP A 2 -3.56 -60.77 20.92
CA ASP A 2 -3.38 -59.39 21.39
C ASP A 2 -3.89 -58.43 20.28
N THR A 3 -4.92 -57.73 20.68
CA THR A 3 -5.59 -56.73 19.84
C THR A 3 -4.70 -55.52 19.70
N ILE A 4 -4.11 -55.33 18.51
CA ILE A 4 -3.31 -54.17 18.18
C ILE A 4 -4.26 -52.96 18.12
N SER A 5 -4.18 -52.11 19.14
CA SER A 5 -4.78 -50.80 19.20
C SER A 5 -4.10 -49.91 18.16
N MET A 6 -4.82 -49.52 17.10
CA MET A 6 -4.37 -48.49 16.17
C MET A 6 -4.29 -47.15 16.91
N HIS A 7 -3.09 -46.74 17.28
CA HIS A 7 -2.83 -45.37 17.71
C HIS A 7 -2.99 -44.45 16.48
N LYS A 8 -3.94 -43.52 16.56
CA LYS A 8 -4.01 -42.37 15.65
C LYS A 8 -2.66 -41.62 15.72
N GLY A 9 -1.86 -41.68 14.66
CA GLY A 9 -0.58 -41.01 14.56
C GLY A 9 -0.75 -39.48 14.59
N GLY A 10 -0.79 -38.92 15.79
CA GLY A 10 -0.71 -37.47 15.98
C GLY A 10 0.72 -37.04 15.79
N MET A 11 0.94 -36.01 14.97
CA MET A 11 2.23 -35.33 14.80
C MET A 11 2.75 -34.95 16.20
N MET A 12 3.97 -35.43 16.57
CA MET A 12 4.58 -34.99 17.82
C MET A 12 4.89 -33.50 17.76
N PRO A 13 4.41 -32.71 18.73
CA PRO A 13 4.69 -31.28 18.73
C PRO A 13 6.19 -31.05 18.93
N LEU A 14 6.75 -30.09 18.15
CA LEU A 14 8.11 -29.62 18.35
C LEU A 14 8.21 -28.87 19.68
N GLU A 15 9.23 -29.15 20.45
CA GLU A 15 9.53 -28.46 21.70
C GLU A 15 10.44 -27.26 21.47
N ALA A 16 10.37 -26.26 22.37
CA ALA A 16 11.27 -25.12 22.35
C ALA A 16 12.73 -25.57 22.45
N GLY A 17 13.59 -24.99 21.62
CA GLY A 17 15.00 -25.34 21.50
C GLY A 17 15.31 -26.38 20.42
N MET A 18 14.33 -27.12 19.91
CA MET A 18 14.55 -28.06 18.78
C MET A 18 14.98 -27.29 17.52
N MET A 19 15.81 -27.94 16.71
CA MET A 19 16.38 -27.39 15.48
C MET A 19 15.73 -28.00 14.25
N ILE A 20 15.25 -27.18 13.34
CA ILE A 20 14.81 -27.59 12.01
C ILE A 20 15.89 -27.24 11.00
N GLY A 21 16.31 -28.24 10.20
CA GLY A 21 17.34 -28.09 9.16
C GLY A 21 18.68 -27.56 9.68
N GLY A 22 19.00 -27.73 10.97
CA GLY A 22 20.22 -27.21 11.58
C GLY A 22 20.34 -25.67 11.58
N ARG A 23 19.24 -24.97 11.31
CA ARG A 23 19.22 -23.50 11.17
C ARG A 23 18.14 -22.81 12.00
N TYR A 24 16.94 -23.36 12.08
CA TYR A 24 15.80 -22.70 12.71
C TYR A 24 15.55 -23.31 14.08
N ARG A 25 15.79 -22.53 15.14
CA ARG A 25 15.56 -22.95 16.52
C ARG A 25 14.13 -22.60 16.92
N ILE A 26 13.34 -23.59 17.25
CA ILE A 26 11.95 -23.43 17.69
C ILE A 26 11.91 -22.61 18.98
N ALA A 27 11.14 -21.52 18.99
CA ALA A 27 10.89 -20.69 20.15
C ALA A 27 9.57 -21.08 20.86
N GLY A 28 8.55 -21.47 20.10
CA GLY A 28 7.26 -21.92 20.66
C GLY A 28 6.17 -21.98 19.60
N VAL A 29 5.01 -22.49 19.99
CA VAL A 29 3.82 -22.60 19.14
C VAL A 29 3.14 -21.23 19.05
N ILE A 30 2.81 -20.78 17.82
CA ILE A 30 2.06 -19.54 17.57
C ILE A 30 0.69 -19.77 16.95
N GLY A 31 0.43 -20.98 16.41
CA GLY A 31 -0.86 -21.35 15.86
C GLY A 31 -1.05 -22.86 15.73
N ARG A 32 -2.30 -23.31 15.87
CA ARG A 32 -2.71 -24.70 15.63
C ARG A 32 -3.95 -24.70 14.75
N GLY A 33 -3.98 -25.53 13.71
CA GLY A 33 -5.11 -25.66 12.80
C GLY A 33 -5.25 -27.08 12.26
N GLY A 34 -6.30 -27.33 11.50
CA GLY A 34 -6.55 -28.65 10.91
C GLY A 34 -5.47 -29.12 9.92
N MET A 35 -4.63 -28.22 9.43
CA MET A 35 -3.57 -28.48 8.45
C MET A 35 -2.17 -28.50 9.05
N GLY A 36 -2.04 -28.44 10.37
CA GLY A 36 -0.75 -28.49 11.03
C GLY A 36 -0.57 -27.51 12.18
N VAL A 37 0.68 -27.35 12.59
CA VAL A 37 1.08 -26.48 13.69
C VAL A 37 2.07 -25.45 13.17
N VAL A 38 1.89 -24.19 13.56
CA VAL A 38 2.81 -23.10 13.21
C VAL A 38 3.61 -22.71 14.46
N TYR A 39 4.91 -22.63 14.29
CA TYR A 39 5.87 -22.27 15.33
C TYR A 39 6.55 -20.95 15.03
N ALA A 40 6.86 -20.17 16.06
CA ALA A 40 7.90 -19.15 15.96
C ALA A 40 9.26 -19.85 16.06
N ALA A 41 10.21 -19.44 15.23
CA ALA A 41 11.57 -19.96 15.27
C ALA A 41 12.58 -18.82 15.05
N GLU A 42 13.77 -18.96 15.63
CA GLU A 42 14.89 -18.05 15.45
C GLU A 42 15.80 -18.57 14.33
N ASP A 43 16.06 -17.76 13.33
CA ASP A 43 17.05 -18.05 12.29
C ASP A 43 18.46 -17.82 12.85
N THR A 44 19.18 -18.90 13.18
CA THR A 44 20.50 -18.83 13.81
C THR A 44 21.58 -18.24 12.89
N ARG A 45 21.37 -18.22 11.58
CA ARG A 45 22.27 -17.60 10.59
C ARG A 45 22.03 -16.10 10.41
N LEU A 46 20.87 -15.59 10.87
CA LEU A 46 20.48 -14.18 10.77
C LEU A 46 20.32 -13.55 12.16
N GLN A 47 21.24 -13.83 13.07
CA GLN A 47 21.30 -13.22 14.42
C GLN A 47 19.97 -13.34 15.21
N GLY A 48 19.26 -14.46 15.06
CA GLY A 48 18.01 -14.71 15.76
C GLY A 48 16.78 -14.02 15.15
N LYS A 49 16.83 -13.60 13.88
CA LYS A 49 15.66 -13.08 13.18
C LYS A 49 14.51 -14.09 13.28
N LEU A 50 13.33 -13.62 13.72
CA LEU A 50 12.15 -14.47 13.83
C LEU A 50 11.61 -14.90 12.46
N ARG A 51 11.23 -16.18 12.40
CA ARG A 51 10.57 -16.84 11.28
C ARG A 51 9.34 -17.59 11.76
N ALA A 52 8.36 -17.81 10.89
CA ALA A 52 7.27 -18.74 11.12
C ALA A 52 7.60 -20.08 10.44
N VAL A 53 7.48 -21.17 11.17
CA VAL A 53 7.70 -22.54 10.68
C VAL A 53 6.38 -23.29 10.75
N LYS A 54 5.79 -23.58 9.59
CA LYS A 54 4.58 -24.42 9.50
C LYS A 54 5.01 -25.88 9.35
N ALA A 55 4.59 -26.73 10.29
CA ALA A 55 4.73 -28.17 10.23
C ALA A 55 3.41 -28.78 9.79
N ALA A 56 3.40 -29.54 8.71
CA ALA A 56 2.21 -30.19 8.15
C ALA A 56 2.48 -31.66 7.85
N GLY A 57 1.50 -32.53 8.15
CA GLY A 57 1.58 -33.95 7.78
C GLY A 57 1.15 -34.14 6.32
N ARG A 58 1.99 -34.81 5.52
CA ARG A 58 1.69 -35.19 4.14
C ARG A 58 1.96 -36.69 3.95
N LEU A 59 1.02 -37.51 4.40
CA LEU A 59 1.09 -38.96 4.14
C LEU A 59 0.57 -39.28 2.74
N GLY A 60 1.38 -40.02 1.93
CA GLY A 60 0.94 -40.56 0.62
C GLY A 60 1.06 -39.61 -0.56
N PHE A 61 1.83 -38.52 -0.49
CA PHE A 61 2.09 -37.61 -1.61
C PHE A 61 3.46 -37.88 -2.27
N ASP A 62 3.55 -37.56 -3.57
CA ASP A 62 4.78 -37.63 -4.34
C ASP A 62 5.74 -36.51 -3.90
N TYR A 63 6.96 -36.89 -3.46
CA TYR A 63 8.00 -36.00 -2.99
C TYR A 63 8.40 -34.94 -4.02
N ASP A 64 8.49 -35.34 -5.29
CA ASP A 64 8.93 -34.45 -6.36
C ASP A 64 7.89 -33.34 -6.63
N MET A 65 6.61 -33.70 -6.59
CA MET A 65 5.52 -32.74 -6.70
C MET A 65 5.51 -31.73 -5.56
N CYS A 66 5.73 -32.16 -4.31
CA CYS A 66 5.75 -31.27 -3.14
C CYS A 66 6.92 -30.28 -3.22
N ALA A 67 8.10 -30.75 -3.65
CA ALA A 67 9.28 -29.91 -3.80
C ALA A 67 9.14 -28.89 -4.94
N GLU A 68 8.46 -29.24 -6.03
CA GLU A 68 8.20 -28.32 -7.14
C GLU A 68 7.21 -27.21 -6.73
N GLU A 69 6.12 -27.59 -6.05
CA GLU A 69 5.14 -26.66 -5.49
C GLU A 69 5.82 -25.67 -4.53
N ALA A 70 6.63 -26.15 -3.61
CA ALA A 70 7.38 -25.30 -2.69
C ALA A 70 8.34 -24.34 -3.41
N ARG A 71 9.08 -24.80 -4.42
CA ARG A 71 9.97 -23.94 -5.22
C ARG A 71 9.22 -22.83 -5.94
N MET A 72 8.03 -23.10 -6.43
CA MET A 72 7.20 -22.08 -7.09
C MET A 72 6.71 -21.04 -6.08
N LEU A 73 6.23 -21.48 -4.91
CA LEU A 73 5.79 -20.58 -3.84
C LEU A 73 6.94 -19.73 -3.29
N MET A 74 8.17 -20.24 -3.25
CA MET A 74 9.39 -19.50 -2.85
C MET A 74 9.73 -18.34 -3.80
N ARG A 75 9.26 -18.36 -5.05
CA ARG A 75 9.46 -17.27 -6.02
C ARG A 75 8.50 -16.11 -5.86
N LEU A 76 7.43 -16.30 -5.06
CA LEU A 76 6.44 -15.26 -4.84
C LEU A 76 7.06 -14.08 -4.07
N SER A 77 6.85 -12.87 -4.58
CA SER A 77 7.29 -11.63 -3.96
C SER A 77 6.20 -10.58 -4.10
N HIS A 78 5.44 -10.37 -3.03
CA HIS A 78 4.36 -9.38 -2.98
C HIS A 78 4.23 -8.82 -1.55
N PRO A 79 3.98 -7.50 -1.35
CA PRO A 79 3.92 -6.90 -0.02
C PRO A 79 2.88 -7.53 0.91
N ASN A 80 1.78 -8.06 0.38
CA ASN A 80 0.72 -8.69 1.17
C ASN A 80 0.85 -10.23 1.27
N VAL A 81 1.96 -10.82 0.79
CA VAL A 81 2.25 -12.26 0.83
C VAL A 81 3.55 -12.47 1.61
N PRO A 82 3.57 -13.26 2.71
CA PRO A 82 4.81 -13.61 3.39
C PRO A 82 5.73 -14.39 2.47
N GLN A 83 7.01 -14.01 2.43
CA GLN A 83 7.99 -14.73 1.64
C GLN A 83 8.30 -16.09 2.27
N ILE A 84 8.25 -17.16 1.48
CA ILE A 84 8.76 -18.47 1.88
C ILE A 84 10.28 -18.42 1.73
N VAL A 85 10.98 -18.71 2.84
CA VAL A 85 12.44 -18.58 2.95
C VAL A 85 13.14 -19.91 2.77
N ASP A 86 12.50 -20.99 3.26
CA ASP A 86 13.06 -22.33 3.21
C ASP A 86 11.97 -23.39 3.22
N TYR A 87 12.28 -24.58 2.70
CA TYR A 87 11.37 -25.71 2.65
C TYR A 87 12.12 -27.01 2.97
N PHE A 88 11.57 -27.80 3.88
CA PHE A 88 12.05 -29.14 4.21
C PHE A 88 10.98 -30.14 3.80
N PRO A 89 11.27 -31.01 2.83
CA PRO A 89 10.32 -32.01 2.36
C PRO A 89 9.97 -33.00 3.47
N PRO A 90 8.85 -33.75 3.34
CA PRO A 90 8.44 -34.70 4.34
C PRO A 90 9.57 -35.68 4.68
N ASP A 91 9.83 -35.85 5.97
CA ASP A 91 10.79 -36.82 6.50
C ASP A 91 10.15 -38.23 6.61
N THR A 92 10.84 -39.15 7.27
CA THR A 92 10.35 -40.53 7.53
C THR A 92 9.06 -40.56 8.36
N THR A 93 8.70 -39.47 9.05
CA THR A 93 7.45 -39.32 9.81
C THR A 93 6.32 -38.72 8.94
N GLY A 94 6.60 -38.35 7.70
CA GLY A 94 5.66 -37.72 6.78
C GLY A 94 5.36 -36.26 7.12
N VAL A 95 6.21 -35.58 7.90
CA VAL A 95 6.07 -34.17 8.25
C VAL A 95 6.97 -33.29 7.39
N GLU A 96 6.36 -32.34 6.70
CA GLU A 96 7.07 -31.27 5.98
C GLU A 96 7.14 -29.99 6.80
N TYR A 97 8.15 -29.15 6.55
CA TYR A 97 8.27 -27.85 7.18
C TYR A 97 8.43 -26.74 6.13
N VAL A 98 7.57 -25.75 6.21
CA VAL A 98 7.63 -24.52 5.40
C VAL A 98 8.06 -23.36 6.29
N VAL A 99 9.20 -22.75 5.97
CA VAL A 99 9.72 -21.59 6.71
C VAL A 99 9.40 -20.33 5.96
N MET A 100 8.77 -19.36 6.63
CA MET A 100 8.34 -18.11 6.03
C MET A 100 8.58 -16.91 6.94
N ASP A 101 8.38 -15.72 6.40
CA ASP A 101 8.47 -14.50 7.19
C ASP A 101 7.52 -14.55 8.40
N TYR A 102 8.04 -14.14 9.56
CA TYR A 102 7.21 -13.95 10.75
C TYR A 102 6.45 -12.63 10.65
N VAL A 103 5.13 -12.68 10.68
CA VAL A 103 4.27 -11.50 10.63
C VAL A 103 4.02 -10.99 12.05
N HIS A 104 4.56 -9.80 12.36
CA HIS A 104 4.28 -9.11 13.62
C HIS A 104 2.93 -8.43 13.56
N GLY A 105 1.87 -9.12 13.98
CA GLY A 105 0.50 -8.62 13.88
C GLY A 105 -0.51 -9.57 14.53
N GLU A 106 -1.76 -9.33 14.22
CA GLU A 106 -2.87 -10.15 14.68
C GLU A 106 -3.75 -10.59 13.51
N THR A 107 -4.52 -11.67 13.71
CA THR A 107 -5.48 -12.10 12.67
C THR A 107 -6.65 -11.12 12.58
N VAL A 108 -7.26 -11.03 11.40
CA VAL A 108 -8.47 -10.23 11.18
C VAL A 108 -9.61 -10.64 12.10
N ALA A 109 -9.70 -11.94 12.46
CA ALA A 109 -10.66 -12.43 13.45
C ALA A 109 -10.43 -11.79 14.83
N LYS A 110 -9.17 -11.75 15.29
CA LYS A 110 -8.79 -11.10 16.56
C LYS A 110 -9.00 -9.58 16.49
N ARG A 111 -8.65 -8.98 15.38
CA ARG A 111 -8.88 -7.56 15.13
C ARG A 111 -10.35 -7.20 15.25
N LEU A 112 -11.26 -7.97 14.63
CA LEU A 112 -12.70 -7.79 14.74
C LEU A 112 -13.19 -7.88 16.20
N SER A 113 -12.62 -8.80 17.01
CA SER A 113 -13.00 -8.93 18.42
C SER A 113 -12.61 -7.69 19.25
N HIS A 114 -11.52 -7.00 18.93
CA HIS A 114 -11.14 -5.72 19.56
C HIS A 114 -12.16 -4.61 19.28
N TYR A 115 -12.82 -4.67 18.13
CA TYR A 115 -13.94 -3.78 17.79
C TYR A 115 -15.30 -4.24 18.31
N HIS A 116 -15.35 -5.29 19.16
CA HIS A 116 -16.60 -5.89 19.62
C HIS A 116 -17.58 -6.22 18.48
N GLY A 117 -17.05 -6.67 17.34
CA GLY A 117 -17.83 -6.98 16.14
C GLY A 117 -18.24 -5.79 15.29
N ARG A 118 -17.78 -4.57 15.58
CA ARG A 118 -18.13 -3.33 14.87
C ARG A 118 -16.91 -2.64 14.24
N MET A 119 -16.20 -3.37 13.40
CA MET A 119 -15.05 -2.82 12.68
C MET A 119 -15.50 -1.70 11.70
N PRO A 120 -14.80 -0.56 11.62
CA PRO A 120 -15.14 0.52 10.68
C PRO A 120 -15.19 0.04 9.23
N VAL A 121 -16.20 0.51 8.45
CA VAL A 121 -16.37 0.13 7.03
C VAL A 121 -15.11 0.44 6.22
N GLN A 122 -14.47 1.56 6.51
CA GLN A 122 -13.24 2.00 5.84
C GLN A 122 -12.12 0.97 6.02
N GLU A 123 -11.95 0.44 7.23
CA GLU A 123 -10.95 -0.60 7.52
C GLU A 123 -11.29 -1.91 6.81
N ILE A 124 -12.57 -2.31 6.81
CA ILE A 124 -13.06 -3.51 6.10
C ILE A 124 -12.77 -3.41 4.61
N VAL A 125 -13.08 -2.27 3.99
CA VAL A 125 -12.82 -2.03 2.57
C VAL A 125 -11.32 -1.99 2.27
N SER A 126 -10.52 -1.37 3.13
CA SER A 126 -9.05 -1.36 3.00
C SER A 126 -8.46 -2.77 3.05
N ILE A 127 -8.95 -3.63 3.95
CA ILE A 127 -8.58 -5.05 4.00
C ILE A 127 -8.94 -5.73 2.68
N GLY A 128 -10.16 -5.51 2.18
CA GLY A 128 -10.64 -6.08 0.92
C GLY A 128 -9.77 -5.70 -0.27
N ILE A 129 -9.42 -4.41 -0.41
CA ILE A 129 -8.57 -3.88 -1.48
C ILE A 129 -7.16 -4.50 -1.44
N GLN A 130 -6.53 -4.57 -0.26
CA GLN A 130 -5.20 -5.16 -0.11
C GLN A 130 -5.21 -6.66 -0.45
N LEU A 131 -6.29 -7.39 -0.10
CA LEU A 131 -6.47 -8.79 -0.48
C LEU A 131 -6.70 -8.95 -1.99
N CYS A 132 -7.44 -8.04 -2.63
CA CYS A 132 -7.58 -8.04 -4.09
C CYS A 132 -6.21 -7.94 -4.78
N GLY A 133 -5.32 -7.06 -4.31
CA GLY A 133 -3.95 -6.95 -4.83
C GLY A 133 -3.16 -8.26 -4.68
N ALA A 134 -3.19 -8.88 -3.49
CA ALA A 134 -2.51 -10.15 -3.23
C ALA A 134 -3.05 -11.28 -4.11
N LEU A 135 -4.37 -11.42 -4.19
CA LEU A 135 -5.02 -12.49 -4.96
C LEU A 135 -4.88 -12.27 -6.48
N SER A 136 -4.96 -11.02 -6.98
CA SER A 136 -4.64 -10.72 -8.38
C SER A 136 -3.22 -11.15 -8.72
N TYR A 137 -2.25 -10.84 -7.87
CA TYR A 137 -0.86 -11.26 -8.05
C TYR A 137 -0.70 -12.78 -8.14
N LEU A 138 -1.41 -13.55 -7.29
CA LEU A 138 -1.41 -15.01 -7.33
C LEU A 138 -2.07 -15.55 -8.61
N HIS A 139 -3.18 -14.95 -9.03
CA HIS A 139 -3.91 -15.35 -10.23
C HIS A 139 -3.16 -15.06 -11.53
N GLU A 140 -2.23 -14.10 -11.52
CA GLU A 140 -1.37 -13.74 -12.67
C GLU A 140 -0.11 -14.62 -12.79
N GLN A 141 0.15 -15.51 -11.83
CA GLN A 141 1.29 -16.43 -11.93
C GLN A 141 1.07 -17.47 -13.04
N THR A 142 2.19 -18.02 -13.52
CA THR A 142 2.18 -19.12 -14.49
C THR A 142 2.95 -20.32 -13.94
N PRO A 143 2.27 -21.41 -13.59
CA PRO A 143 0.82 -21.62 -13.62
C PRO A 143 0.06 -20.77 -12.59
N GLN A 144 -1.22 -20.49 -12.89
CA GLN A 144 -2.11 -19.69 -12.02
C GLN A 144 -2.25 -20.35 -10.64
N ILE A 145 -2.18 -19.54 -9.58
CA ILE A 145 -2.31 -19.99 -8.20
C ILE A 145 -3.66 -19.52 -7.66
N ILE A 146 -4.49 -20.46 -7.20
CA ILE A 146 -5.77 -20.21 -6.54
C ILE A 146 -5.59 -20.48 -5.04
N HIS A 147 -5.98 -19.54 -4.18
CA HIS A 147 -5.76 -19.64 -2.73
C HIS A 147 -6.69 -20.64 -2.03
N ARG A 148 -8.00 -20.64 -2.35
CA ARG A 148 -9.04 -21.60 -1.95
C ARG A 148 -9.43 -21.67 -0.47
N ASP A 149 -8.71 -21.02 0.44
CA ASP A 149 -9.01 -21.05 1.90
C ASP A 149 -8.90 -19.65 2.51
N LEU A 150 -9.56 -18.67 1.86
CA LEU A 150 -9.63 -17.32 2.39
C LEU A 150 -10.61 -17.25 3.55
N LYS A 151 -10.08 -16.98 4.76
CA LYS A 151 -10.85 -16.91 6.02
C LYS A 151 -10.17 -15.97 7.01
N PRO A 152 -10.88 -15.51 8.07
CA PRO A 152 -10.35 -14.53 9.01
C PRO A 152 -9.07 -14.94 9.75
N SER A 153 -8.84 -16.25 9.94
CA SER A 153 -7.61 -16.76 10.57
C SER A 153 -6.40 -16.78 9.64
N ASN A 154 -6.62 -16.76 8.32
CA ASN A 154 -5.56 -16.80 7.31
C ASN A 154 -5.18 -15.39 6.80
N VAL A 155 -5.75 -14.36 7.40
CA VAL A 155 -5.45 -12.96 7.10
C VAL A 155 -4.95 -12.29 8.37
N MET A 156 -3.73 -11.79 8.34
CA MET A 156 -3.14 -11.01 9.44
C MET A 156 -3.03 -9.55 9.06
N ILE A 157 -3.09 -8.68 10.07
CA ILE A 157 -2.84 -7.25 9.95
C ILE A 157 -1.64 -6.95 10.82
N ASP A 158 -0.59 -6.38 10.23
CA ASP A 158 0.58 -5.94 10.98
C ASP A 158 0.31 -4.63 11.73
N LYS A 159 1.26 -4.20 12.56
CA LYS A 159 1.16 -2.96 13.34
C LYS A 159 1.03 -1.68 12.49
N ASN A 160 1.32 -1.77 11.20
CA ASN A 160 1.23 -0.66 10.25
C ASN A 160 -0.06 -0.70 9.41
N GLY A 161 -1.00 -1.62 9.71
CA GLY A 161 -2.23 -1.79 8.95
C GLY A 161 -2.06 -2.55 7.63
N HIS A 162 -0.86 -3.11 7.34
CA HIS A 162 -0.68 -3.92 6.16
C HIS A 162 -1.26 -5.31 6.36
N VAL A 163 -2.09 -5.71 5.42
CA VAL A 163 -2.67 -7.05 5.36
C VAL A 163 -1.64 -8.04 4.86
N ARG A 164 -1.56 -9.19 5.50
CA ARG A 164 -0.73 -10.32 5.10
C ARG A 164 -1.60 -11.56 4.95
N LEU A 165 -1.65 -12.10 3.74
CA LEU A 165 -2.35 -13.34 3.43
C LEU A 165 -1.44 -14.51 3.80
N ILE A 166 -1.71 -15.13 4.96
CA ILE A 166 -0.95 -16.25 5.48
C ILE A 166 -1.62 -17.57 5.12
N ASP A 167 -0.84 -18.65 5.09
CA ASP A 167 -1.31 -20.02 4.88
C ASP A 167 -1.71 -20.38 3.42
N PHE A 168 -0.73 -20.85 2.68
CA PHE A 168 -0.87 -21.41 1.32
C PHE A 168 -1.07 -22.94 1.30
N GLY A 169 -1.45 -23.56 2.43
CA GLY A 169 -1.50 -25.04 2.57
C GLY A 169 -2.48 -25.75 1.63
N ILE A 170 -3.41 -25.01 1.01
CA ILE A 170 -4.38 -25.52 0.03
C ILE A 170 -4.21 -24.81 -1.31
N ALA A 171 -3.31 -23.81 -1.43
CA ALA A 171 -3.04 -23.16 -2.70
C ALA A 171 -2.57 -24.23 -3.69
N ARG A 172 -3.30 -24.44 -4.76
CA ARG A 172 -2.97 -25.38 -5.82
C ARG A 172 -2.91 -24.66 -7.14
N PHE A 173 -1.98 -25.12 -7.98
CA PHE A 173 -1.90 -24.67 -9.36
C PHE A 173 -3.14 -25.09 -10.11
N TYR A 174 -3.69 -24.15 -10.87
CA TYR A 174 -4.75 -24.46 -11.82
C TYR A 174 -4.19 -25.43 -12.88
N LYS A 175 -4.83 -26.60 -13.04
CA LYS A 175 -4.48 -27.56 -14.09
C LYS A 175 -5.58 -27.53 -15.16
N GLU A 176 -5.23 -27.05 -16.34
CA GLU A 176 -6.13 -27.04 -17.49
C GLU A 176 -6.56 -28.47 -17.87
N GLY A 177 -7.87 -28.70 -18.04
CA GLY A 177 -8.42 -30.00 -18.43
C GLY A 177 -8.91 -30.92 -17.30
N MET A 178 -8.74 -30.55 -16.03
CA MET A 178 -9.39 -31.27 -14.93
C MET A 178 -10.86 -30.81 -14.78
N ARG A 179 -11.78 -31.75 -14.58
CA ARG A 179 -13.23 -31.45 -14.41
C ARG A 179 -13.63 -31.23 -12.95
N PHE A 180 -12.84 -31.69 -11.98
CA PHE A 180 -13.15 -31.63 -10.54
C PHE A 180 -11.91 -31.43 -9.72
N ASP A 181 -12.04 -30.78 -8.57
CA ASP A 181 -10.99 -30.74 -7.56
C ASP A 181 -10.81 -32.14 -6.93
N THR A 182 -9.56 -32.56 -6.71
CA THR A 182 -9.22 -33.92 -6.25
C THR A 182 -9.52 -34.18 -4.78
N VAL A 183 -9.87 -33.14 -4.01
CA VAL A 183 -10.16 -33.23 -2.55
C VAL A 183 -11.23 -32.20 -2.21
N LEU A 184 -12.19 -32.58 -1.37
CA LEU A 184 -13.13 -31.63 -0.73
C LEU A 184 -12.32 -30.63 0.12
N LEU A 185 -12.31 -29.38 -0.28
CA LEU A 185 -11.45 -28.34 0.27
C LEU A 185 -12.29 -27.12 0.65
N GLY A 186 -11.96 -26.54 1.79
CA GLY A 186 -12.50 -25.27 2.23
C GLY A 186 -12.99 -25.30 3.67
N THR A 187 -13.07 -24.11 4.26
CA THR A 187 -13.60 -23.94 5.62
C THR A 187 -15.10 -23.65 5.52
N PRO A 188 -15.96 -24.38 6.25
CA PRO A 188 -17.41 -24.13 6.23
C PRO A 188 -17.74 -22.64 6.48
N GLY A 189 -18.63 -22.09 5.64
CA GLY A 189 -19.03 -20.69 5.70
C GLY A 189 -18.11 -19.71 4.95
N PHE A 190 -16.97 -20.21 4.40
CA PHE A 190 -16.04 -19.43 3.55
C PHE A 190 -15.76 -20.12 2.20
N ALA A 191 -15.96 -21.43 2.13
CA ALA A 191 -15.75 -22.22 0.94
C ALA A 191 -16.82 -21.91 -0.13
N ALA A 192 -16.38 -21.77 -1.38
CA ALA A 192 -17.27 -21.61 -2.49
C ALA A 192 -17.98 -22.93 -2.84
N PRO A 193 -19.24 -22.90 -3.36
CA PRO A 193 -20.01 -24.11 -3.66
C PRO A 193 -19.30 -25.11 -4.60
N GLU A 194 -18.51 -24.62 -5.54
CA GLU A 194 -17.72 -25.47 -6.44
C GLU A 194 -16.62 -26.26 -5.75
N GLN A 195 -16.17 -25.85 -4.55
CA GLN A 195 -15.19 -26.57 -3.74
C GLN A 195 -15.79 -27.80 -3.03
N GLU A 196 -17.11 -27.89 -2.95
CA GLU A 196 -17.82 -29.01 -2.35
C GLU A 196 -18.00 -30.21 -3.32
N GLY A 197 -17.21 -30.26 -4.40
CA GLY A 197 -17.13 -31.42 -5.30
C GLY A 197 -17.97 -31.34 -6.58
N ILE A 198 -18.53 -30.17 -6.91
CA ILE A 198 -19.41 -29.98 -8.08
C ILE A 198 -18.68 -29.32 -9.28
N GLY A 199 -17.41 -28.87 -9.10
CA GLY A 199 -16.67 -28.17 -10.15
C GLY A 199 -15.17 -28.05 -9.90
N GLN A 200 -14.49 -27.38 -10.82
CA GLN A 200 -13.08 -27.01 -10.68
C GLN A 200 -12.98 -25.57 -10.14
N SER A 201 -12.14 -25.37 -9.13
CA SER A 201 -11.83 -24.05 -8.61
C SER A 201 -11.01 -23.23 -9.61
N ASP A 202 -11.40 -21.97 -9.80
CA ASP A 202 -10.65 -20.97 -10.56
C ASP A 202 -10.53 -19.64 -9.77
N ALA A 203 -10.05 -18.57 -10.39
CA ALA A 203 -9.90 -17.26 -9.75
C ALA A 203 -11.21 -16.74 -9.09
N ARG A 204 -12.36 -17.15 -9.59
CA ARG A 204 -13.68 -16.75 -9.06
C ARG A 204 -14.04 -17.48 -7.77
N THR A 205 -13.35 -18.57 -7.44
CA THR A 205 -13.43 -19.25 -6.13
C THR A 205 -12.91 -18.32 -5.03
N ASP A 206 -11.77 -17.66 -5.28
CA ASP A 206 -11.22 -16.69 -4.32
C ASP A 206 -12.09 -15.42 -4.25
N VAL A 207 -12.78 -15.04 -5.33
CA VAL A 207 -13.78 -13.94 -5.28
C VAL A 207 -14.89 -14.26 -4.29
N TYR A 208 -15.41 -15.51 -4.28
CA TYR A 208 -16.38 -15.93 -3.29
C TYR A 208 -15.83 -15.90 -1.87
N GLY A 209 -14.61 -16.46 -1.67
CA GLY A 209 -13.94 -16.45 -0.37
C GLY A 209 -13.75 -15.03 0.18
N LEU A 210 -13.38 -14.07 -0.67
CA LEU A 210 -13.29 -12.66 -0.29
C LEU A 210 -14.67 -12.09 0.08
N GLY A 211 -15.71 -12.41 -0.69
CA GLY A 211 -17.09 -12.03 -0.37
C GLY A 211 -17.53 -12.54 1.00
N ALA A 212 -17.22 -13.82 1.31
CA ALA A 212 -17.53 -14.44 2.60
C ALA A 212 -16.76 -13.79 3.76
N LEU A 213 -15.48 -13.44 3.54
CA LEU A 213 -14.68 -12.72 4.53
C LEU A 213 -15.25 -11.31 4.79
N LEU A 214 -15.58 -10.55 3.74
CA LEU A 214 -16.18 -9.23 3.90
C LEU A 214 -17.53 -9.30 4.59
N PHE A 215 -18.38 -10.28 4.23
CA PHE A 215 -19.63 -10.52 4.96
C PHE A 215 -19.40 -10.79 6.45
N PHE A 216 -18.43 -11.65 6.78
CA PHE A 216 -18.06 -11.94 8.16
C PHE A 216 -17.69 -10.66 8.94
N LEU A 217 -16.90 -9.77 8.34
CA LEU A 217 -16.48 -8.51 8.97
C LEU A 217 -17.66 -7.52 9.13
N LEU A 218 -18.47 -7.37 8.09
CA LEU A 218 -19.62 -6.47 8.07
C LEU A 218 -20.74 -6.91 9.01
N SER A 219 -20.91 -8.22 9.19
CA SER A 219 -21.95 -8.81 10.04
C SER A 219 -21.53 -8.98 11.52
N GLY A 220 -20.31 -8.55 11.88
CA GLY A 220 -19.82 -8.68 13.26
C GLY A 220 -19.37 -10.09 13.64
N GLY A 221 -18.92 -10.90 12.67
CA GLY A 221 -18.34 -12.23 12.91
C GLY A 221 -19.28 -13.40 12.57
N ARG A 222 -20.37 -13.16 11.85
CA ARG A 222 -21.26 -14.23 11.37
C ARG A 222 -20.71 -14.83 10.08
N THR A 223 -20.76 -16.16 9.96
CA THR A 223 -20.42 -16.86 8.72
C THR A 223 -21.58 -16.84 7.74
N TYR A 224 -21.27 -16.73 6.45
CA TYR A 224 -22.28 -16.74 5.40
C TYR A 224 -22.85 -18.16 5.21
N THR A 225 -24.18 -18.26 5.08
CA THR A 225 -24.88 -19.48 4.68
C THR A 225 -25.91 -19.13 3.61
N SER A 226 -26.24 -20.08 2.71
CA SER A 226 -27.17 -19.86 1.61
C SER A 226 -28.59 -19.44 2.03
N SER A 227 -28.97 -19.68 3.30
CA SER A 227 -30.20 -19.17 3.91
C SER A 227 -30.18 -17.66 4.20
N HIS A 228 -29.00 -17.05 4.15
CA HIS A 228 -28.79 -15.62 4.41
C HIS A 228 -28.98 -14.72 3.16
N THR A 229 -29.52 -15.21 2.06
CA THR A 229 -29.78 -14.39 0.87
C THR A 229 -30.72 -13.20 1.11
N LYS A 230 -31.50 -13.21 2.20
CA LYS A 230 -32.30 -12.07 2.69
C LYS A 230 -31.60 -11.21 3.74
N LEU A 231 -30.42 -11.60 4.23
CA LEU A 231 -29.74 -11.07 5.41
C LEU A 231 -28.79 -9.89 5.15
N LEU A 232 -28.53 -9.59 3.89
CA LEU A 232 -27.85 -8.36 3.50
C LEU A 232 -28.84 -7.17 3.40
N ASP A 233 -30.13 -7.40 3.67
CA ASP A 233 -31.06 -6.35 3.96
C ASP A 233 -30.62 -5.68 5.27
N SER A 234 -30.52 -4.35 5.28
CA SER A 234 -29.86 -3.42 6.20
C SER A 234 -30.10 -3.61 7.72
N TYR A 235 -30.87 -4.57 8.16
CA TYR A 235 -31.25 -4.79 9.55
C TYR A 235 -30.34 -5.72 10.37
N GLU A 236 -29.41 -6.44 9.75
CA GLU A 236 -28.55 -7.41 10.44
C GLU A 236 -27.05 -7.10 10.35
N LEU A 237 -26.68 -6.00 9.72
CA LEU A 237 -25.29 -5.56 9.70
C LEU A 237 -24.92 -4.90 11.02
N ALA A 238 -23.74 -5.20 11.52
CA ALA A 238 -23.24 -4.67 12.78
C ALA A 238 -22.95 -3.15 12.75
N ILE A 239 -22.90 -2.58 11.53
CA ILE A 239 -22.55 -1.19 11.25
C ILE A 239 -23.35 -0.67 10.06
N ASP A 240 -23.39 0.64 9.88
CA ASP A 240 -24.00 1.27 8.71
C ASP A 240 -23.13 1.08 7.46
N VAL A 241 -23.64 0.32 6.48
CA VAL A 241 -22.88 -0.12 5.29
C VAL A 241 -23.46 0.50 4.03
N PRO A 242 -22.63 1.10 3.16
CA PRO A 242 -23.11 1.63 1.89
C PRO A 242 -23.81 0.57 1.02
N PRO A 243 -24.98 0.87 0.41
CA PRO A 243 -25.71 -0.09 -0.44
C PRO A 243 -24.88 -0.66 -1.58
N THR A 244 -23.93 0.11 -2.09
CA THR A 244 -23.00 -0.34 -3.14
C THR A 244 -22.04 -1.42 -2.67
N LEU A 245 -21.55 -1.35 -1.43
CA LEU A 245 -20.73 -2.39 -0.84
C LEU A 245 -21.54 -3.66 -0.58
N ILE A 246 -22.78 -3.52 -0.10
CA ILE A 246 -23.72 -4.63 0.06
C ILE A 246 -23.94 -5.36 -1.28
N ALA A 247 -24.22 -4.61 -2.35
CA ALA A 247 -24.44 -5.17 -3.69
C ALA A 247 -23.16 -5.87 -4.23
N ALA A 248 -21.98 -5.33 -3.95
CA ALA A 248 -20.71 -5.94 -4.35
C ALA A 248 -20.49 -7.29 -3.63
N VAL A 249 -20.69 -7.33 -2.30
CA VAL A 249 -20.55 -8.56 -1.51
C VAL A 249 -21.57 -9.61 -1.96
N HIS A 250 -22.82 -9.21 -2.23
CA HIS A 250 -23.83 -10.12 -2.81
C HIS A 250 -23.37 -10.75 -4.13
N ARG A 251 -22.84 -9.93 -5.03
CA ARG A 251 -22.33 -10.43 -6.31
C ARG A 251 -21.16 -11.39 -6.14
N MET A 252 -20.25 -11.11 -5.19
CA MET A 252 -19.14 -12.02 -4.87
C MET A 252 -19.65 -13.38 -4.36
N LEU A 253 -20.70 -13.39 -3.54
CA LEU A 253 -21.28 -14.58 -2.90
C LEU A 253 -22.25 -15.36 -3.80
N HIS A 254 -22.39 -15.00 -5.06
CA HIS A 254 -23.28 -15.71 -5.96
C HIS A 254 -22.86 -17.18 -6.10
N ALA A 255 -23.83 -18.11 -6.01
CA ALA A 255 -23.56 -19.55 -6.07
C ALA A 255 -22.92 -19.97 -7.41
N ASN A 256 -23.42 -19.42 -8.53
CA ASN A 256 -22.84 -19.64 -9.85
C ASN A 256 -21.62 -18.74 -10.07
N PRO A 257 -20.40 -19.30 -10.30
CA PRO A 257 -19.18 -18.51 -10.54
C PRO A 257 -19.28 -17.53 -11.71
N SER A 258 -20.07 -17.84 -12.76
CA SER A 258 -20.22 -16.96 -13.92
C SER A 258 -20.96 -15.65 -13.62
N MET A 259 -21.70 -15.60 -12.52
CA MET A 259 -22.43 -14.40 -12.06
C MET A 259 -21.59 -13.52 -11.13
N ARG A 260 -20.46 -14.01 -10.64
CA ARG A 260 -19.51 -13.28 -9.82
C ARG A 260 -18.71 -12.26 -10.66
N PHE A 261 -17.82 -11.55 -10.03
CA PHE A 261 -16.80 -10.76 -10.73
C PHE A 261 -15.80 -11.72 -11.42
N PRO A 262 -15.41 -11.46 -12.67
CA PRO A 262 -14.51 -12.34 -13.42
C PRO A 262 -13.05 -12.28 -12.91
N SER A 263 -12.66 -11.22 -12.17
CA SER A 263 -11.31 -11.04 -11.65
C SER A 263 -11.30 -10.23 -10.36
N MET A 264 -10.25 -10.39 -9.56
CA MET A 264 -10.01 -9.59 -8.36
C MET A 264 -9.83 -8.10 -8.65
N ARG A 265 -9.30 -7.75 -9.82
CA ARG A 265 -9.16 -6.36 -10.26
C ARG A 265 -10.50 -5.65 -10.33
N GLN A 266 -11.53 -6.31 -10.90
CA GLN A 266 -12.88 -5.71 -10.93
C GLN A 266 -13.50 -5.60 -9.53
N VAL A 267 -13.21 -6.54 -8.63
CA VAL A 267 -13.62 -6.43 -7.22
C VAL A 267 -12.95 -5.22 -6.57
N GLU A 268 -11.64 -5.03 -6.76
CA GLU A 268 -10.87 -3.90 -6.23
C GLU A 268 -11.48 -2.56 -6.68
N GLU A 269 -11.78 -2.40 -7.96
CA GLU A 269 -12.40 -1.20 -8.52
C GLU A 269 -13.75 -0.88 -7.85
N VAL A 270 -14.60 -1.89 -7.66
CA VAL A 270 -15.92 -1.71 -7.03
C VAL A 270 -15.80 -1.43 -5.52
N LEU A 271 -14.85 -2.06 -4.83
CA LEU A 271 -14.59 -1.78 -3.41
C LEU A 271 -14.06 -0.36 -3.20
N ALA A 272 -13.17 0.11 -4.07
CA ALA A 272 -12.67 1.49 -4.03
C ALA A 272 -13.79 2.53 -4.23
N ASP A 273 -14.76 2.23 -5.10
CA ASP A 273 -15.94 3.08 -5.34
C ASP A 273 -17.02 3.01 -4.24
N ALA A 274 -16.98 1.97 -3.40
CA ALA A 274 -18.03 1.74 -2.39
C ALA A 274 -17.93 2.68 -1.18
N LEU A 275 -16.79 3.31 -0.95
CA LEU A 275 -16.66 4.32 0.11
C LEU A 275 -17.22 5.67 -0.37
N PRO A 276 -18.04 6.38 0.45
CA PRO A 276 -18.71 7.63 0.04
C PRO A 276 -17.77 8.78 -0.35
N ILE A 277 -16.46 8.62 -0.17
CA ILE A 277 -15.43 9.62 -0.49
C ILE A 277 -15.28 9.82 -2.01
N GLY A 278 -15.66 8.83 -2.86
CA GLY A 278 -15.60 8.93 -4.33
C GLY A 278 -16.85 9.53 -5.01
N ARG A 279 -17.99 9.57 -4.33
CA ARG A 279 -19.29 9.89 -5.00
C ARG A 279 -19.73 11.35 -4.99
N SER A 280 -19.24 12.17 -4.08
CA SER A 280 -19.65 13.59 -4.02
C SER A 280 -19.16 14.42 -5.21
N VAL A 281 -18.07 14.01 -5.88
CA VAL A 281 -17.52 14.72 -7.05
C VAL A 281 -18.16 14.23 -8.37
N ASN A 282 -18.51 12.95 -8.48
CA ASN A 282 -19.05 12.39 -9.73
C ASN A 282 -20.53 12.68 -9.98
N ARG A 283 -21.31 13.10 -8.98
CA ARG A 283 -22.75 13.37 -9.14
C ARG A 283 -23.07 14.81 -9.52
N MET A 284 -22.11 15.74 -9.40
CA MET A 284 -22.27 17.14 -9.84
C MET A 284 -21.83 17.40 -11.27
N LEU A 285 -21.17 16.44 -11.95
CA LEU A 285 -20.72 16.58 -13.33
C LEU A 285 -21.27 15.42 -14.16
N GLY A 286 -22.41 15.67 -14.80
CA GLY A 286 -23.05 14.72 -15.75
C GLY A 286 -22.10 14.27 -16.86
N GLY A 287 -21.99 12.98 -16.99
CA GLY A 287 -21.54 12.12 -18.08
C GLY A 287 -20.61 12.66 -19.16
N ARG A 288 -19.45 12.08 -19.18
CA ARG A 288 -18.46 11.78 -20.25
C ARG A 288 -17.09 11.71 -19.57
N GLY A 289 -16.28 10.69 -19.82
CA GLY A 289 -14.98 10.41 -19.21
C GLY A 289 -14.17 11.65 -18.81
N VAL A 290 -14.35 12.13 -17.57
CA VAL A 290 -13.63 13.28 -17.05
C VAL A 290 -12.53 12.76 -16.14
N SER A 291 -11.30 13.08 -16.46
CA SER A 291 -10.10 12.92 -15.66
C SER A 291 -10.38 13.27 -14.18
N THR A 292 -10.10 12.35 -13.28
CA THR A 292 -10.21 12.52 -11.81
C THR A 292 -9.16 13.47 -11.22
N ARG A 293 -8.55 14.33 -12.05
CA ARG A 293 -7.48 15.25 -11.69
C ARG A 293 -7.97 16.41 -10.86
N LEU A 294 -7.18 16.75 -9.85
CA LEU A 294 -7.39 17.90 -8.99
C LEU A 294 -6.72 19.12 -9.68
N PRO A 295 -7.48 20.10 -10.19
CA PRO A 295 -6.95 21.16 -11.04
C PRO A 295 -5.95 22.09 -10.33
N ASN A 296 -6.05 22.19 -9.00
CA ASN A 296 -5.14 23.00 -8.20
C ASN A 296 -4.02 22.20 -7.54
N LEU A 297 -3.96 20.87 -7.73
CA LEU A 297 -2.92 20.03 -7.14
C LEU A 297 -1.70 19.99 -8.06
N SER A 298 -0.56 20.36 -7.51
CA SER A 298 0.76 20.14 -8.08
C SER A 298 1.57 19.25 -7.15
N VAL A 299 2.11 18.14 -7.64
CA VAL A 299 3.04 17.31 -6.89
C VAL A 299 4.47 17.66 -7.23
N VAL A 300 5.33 17.71 -6.22
CA VAL A 300 6.77 17.94 -6.38
C VAL A 300 7.51 16.72 -5.90
N LEU A 301 8.40 16.19 -6.71
CA LEU A 301 9.16 14.99 -6.40
C LEU A 301 10.63 15.12 -6.77
N SER A 302 11.48 14.37 -6.11
CA SER A 302 12.91 14.27 -6.41
C SER A 302 13.20 13.07 -7.31
N ALA A 303 13.92 13.29 -8.42
CA ALA A 303 14.42 12.19 -9.26
C ALA A 303 15.29 11.21 -8.44
N ALA A 304 15.97 11.69 -7.40
CA ALA A 304 16.75 10.90 -6.46
C ALA A 304 16.76 11.56 -5.05
N PRO A 305 17.06 10.80 -3.98
CA PRO A 305 17.17 11.35 -2.63
C PRO A 305 18.14 12.53 -2.57
N GLY A 306 17.73 13.61 -1.90
CA GLY A 306 18.53 14.81 -1.71
C GLY A 306 18.64 15.74 -2.93
N ALA A 307 17.87 15.52 -4.02
CA ALA A 307 17.83 16.47 -5.15
C ALA A 307 17.15 17.80 -4.81
N GLY A 308 16.35 17.87 -3.72
CA GLY A 308 15.84 19.11 -3.14
C GLY A 308 14.39 19.44 -3.49
N SER A 309 13.51 18.46 -3.62
CA SER A 309 12.06 18.71 -3.82
C SER A 309 11.46 19.57 -2.70
N THR A 310 11.78 19.29 -1.44
CA THR A 310 11.31 20.05 -0.29
C THR A 310 11.72 21.52 -0.37
N PHE A 311 12.99 21.81 -0.72
CA PHE A 311 13.45 23.17 -0.95
C PHE A 311 12.64 23.87 -2.06
N VAL A 312 12.40 23.17 -3.18
CA VAL A 312 11.64 23.70 -4.31
C VAL A 312 10.18 23.92 -3.92
N THR A 313 9.55 22.96 -3.21
CA THR A 313 8.16 23.08 -2.75
C THR A 313 7.96 24.29 -1.86
N MET A 314 8.79 24.45 -0.83
CA MET A 314 8.71 25.60 0.08
C MET A 314 9.00 26.94 -0.62
N THR A 315 9.93 26.93 -1.57
CA THR A 315 10.26 28.12 -2.35
C THR A 315 9.10 28.52 -3.27
N LEU A 316 8.50 27.56 -3.97
CA LEU A 316 7.33 27.82 -4.83
C LEU A 316 6.14 28.34 -4.02
N ALA A 317 5.85 27.75 -2.84
CA ALA A 317 4.76 28.21 -1.99
C ALA A 317 4.92 29.69 -1.59
N ARG A 318 6.14 30.09 -1.18
CA ARG A 318 6.44 31.49 -0.79
C ARG A 318 6.39 32.46 -1.98
N LEU A 319 6.84 32.03 -3.16
CA LEU A 319 6.79 32.87 -4.36
C LEU A 319 5.34 33.06 -4.84
N LEU A 320 4.53 32.00 -4.92
CA LEU A 320 3.12 32.09 -5.28
C LEU A 320 2.33 32.99 -4.31
N ALA A 321 2.57 32.85 -3.01
CA ALA A 321 1.96 33.73 -2.00
C ALA A 321 2.43 35.19 -2.16
N GLY A 322 3.69 35.42 -2.53
CA GLY A 322 4.22 36.74 -2.84
C GLY A 322 3.59 37.39 -4.08
N GLU A 323 3.01 36.59 -4.98
CA GLU A 323 2.20 37.02 -6.13
C GLU A 323 0.71 37.15 -5.80
N GLY A 324 0.31 36.92 -4.53
CA GLY A 324 -1.07 37.07 -4.05
C GLY A 324 -1.93 35.80 -4.13
N ALA A 325 -1.36 34.66 -4.53
CA ALA A 325 -2.09 33.41 -4.57
C ALA A 325 -2.21 32.79 -3.17
N ALA A 326 -3.42 32.29 -2.82
CA ALA A 326 -3.61 31.47 -1.62
C ALA A 326 -3.09 30.04 -1.87
N VAL A 327 -2.14 29.60 -1.06
CA VAL A 327 -1.41 28.33 -1.22
C VAL A 327 -1.58 27.42 -0.03
N SER A 328 -1.71 26.12 -0.27
CA SER A 328 -1.53 25.06 0.72
C SER A 328 -0.28 24.26 0.35
N ALA A 329 0.65 24.11 1.26
CA ALA A 329 1.84 23.29 1.07
C ALA A 329 1.82 22.13 2.07
N ILE A 330 1.94 20.91 1.57
CA ILE A 330 1.71 19.68 2.34
C ILE A 330 2.91 18.76 2.25
N GLU A 331 3.42 18.33 3.42
CA GLU A 331 4.46 17.30 3.54
C GLU A 331 3.84 15.91 3.39
N SER A 332 4.42 15.04 2.55
CA SER A 332 3.92 13.67 2.36
C SER A 332 4.10 12.80 3.59
N ALA A 333 3.12 11.93 3.86
CA ALA A 333 3.09 11.04 5.02
C ALA A 333 4.14 9.90 5.01
N GLY A 334 4.91 9.71 3.95
CA GLY A 334 5.79 8.53 3.77
C GLY A 334 7.21 8.66 4.33
N TYR A 335 7.61 9.82 4.91
CA TYR A 335 9.00 10.10 5.30
C TYR A 335 9.11 10.66 6.70
N ALA A 336 10.36 10.67 7.22
CA ALA A 336 10.64 11.34 8.47
C ALA A 336 10.23 12.83 8.38
N PRO A 337 9.50 13.35 9.38
CA PRO A 337 9.01 14.73 9.37
C PRO A 337 10.18 15.71 9.44
N GLU A 338 10.41 16.44 8.34
CA GLU A 338 11.48 17.45 8.25
C GLU A 338 10.93 18.88 8.33
N TRP A 339 9.72 19.11 7.81
CA TRP A 339 9.15 20.45 7.66
C TRP A 339 8.91 21.14 9.00
N HIS A 340 8.56 20.39 10.04
CA HIS A 340 8.37 20.94 11.38
C HIS A 340 9.62 21.65 11.88
N ALA A 341 10.81 21.04 11.71
CA ALA A 341 12.07 21.65 12.09
C ALA A 341 12.41 22.89 11.24
N TRP A 342 12.09 22.87 9.95
CA TRP A 342 12.38 23.96 9.01
C TRP A 342 11.44 25.17 9.18
N LEU A 343 10.21 24.95 9.63
CA LEU A 343 9.22 25.99 9.85
C LEU A 343 9.20 26.53 11.29
N ASN A 344 9.50 25.70 12.28
CA ASN A 344 9.58 26.10 13.71
C ASN A 344 10.90 26.79 14.10
N GLY A 345 11.90 26.81 13.22
CA GLY A 345 13.11 27.60 13.44
C GLY A 345 12.84 29.11 13.49
N SER A 346 11.68 29.58 13.04
CA SER A 346 11.24 30.96 13.25
C SER A 346 10.68 31.11 14.66
N ARG A 347 11.38 31.88 15.50
CA ARG A 347 10.98 32.25 16.87
C ARG A 347 9.71 33.11 16.97
N ASP A 348 9.11 33.47 15.84
CA ASP A 348 7.83 34.18 15.77
C ASP A 348 6.70 33.14 15.82
N GLY A 349 6.09 33.04 17.01
CA GLY A 349 5.06 32.08 17.37
C GLY A 349 3.83 32.08 16.47
N GLY A 350 3.93 31.42 15.33
CA GLY A 350 2.78 30.96 14.60
C GLY A 350 2.01 29.95 15.45
N THR A 351 0.70 30.15 15.60
CA THR A 351 -0.16 29.27 16.35
C THR A 351 -0.15 27.89 15.69
N ILE A 352 0.44 26.90 16.34
CA ILE A 352 0.38 25.50 15.90
C ILE A 352 -0.99 24.99 16.29
N ASN A 353 -1.93 24.97 15.34
CA ASN A 353 -3.20 24.31 15.54
C ASN A 353 -3.06 22.87 15.04
N PRO A 354 -3.31 21.83 15.87
CA PRO A 354 -3.39 20.47 15.37
C PRO A 354 -4.52 20.44 14.32
N ALA A 355 -4.23 19.94 13.13
CA ALA A 355 -5.26 19.57 12.18
C ALA A 355 -6.20 18.57 12.89
N SER A 356 -7.47 18.54 12.52
CA SER A 356 -8.56 17.85 13.24
C SER A 356 -8.31 16.36 13.58
N ASP A 357 -7.26 15.76 13.02
CA ASP A 357 -6.85 14.36 13.21
C ASP A 357 -5.61 14.16 14.11
N GLY A 358 -4.93 15.25 14.49
CA GLY A 358 -3.74 15.22 15.36
C GLY A 358 -2.46 14.65 14.71
N VAL A 359 -2.49 14.33 13.41
CA VAL A 359 -1.34 13.79 12.64
C VAL A 359 -0.57 14.90 11.96
N TYR A 360 -1.28 15.92 11.49
CA TYR A 360 -0.72 17.10 10.84
C TYR A 360 -0.86 18.33 11.73
N TYR A 361 0.20 19.12 11.78
CA TYR A 361 0.16 20.48 12.30
C TYR A 361 -0.08 21.44 11.14
N ARG A 362 -1.03 22.36 11.31
CA ARG A 362 -1.24 23.46 10.40
C ARG A 362 -0.56 24.70 10.97
N LEU A 363 0.41 25.24 10.23
CA LEU A 363 1.02 26.53 10.50
C LEU A 363 0.47 27.53 9.50
N GLU A 364 -0.23 28.56 9.99
CA GLU A 364 -0.83 29.61 9.16
C GLU A 364 0.16 30.78 8.99
N GLN A 365 0.44 31.15 7.75
CA GLN A 365 1.12 32.37 7.38
C GLN A 365 0.24 33.14 6.39
N PRO A 366 0.44 34.46 6.19
CA PRO A 366 -0.33 35.20 5.19
C PRO A 366 -0.28 34.51 3.83
N LEU A 367 -1.46 34.09 3.34
CA LEU A 367 -1.68 33.37 2.08
C LEU A 367 -1.07 31.95 2.00
N ILE A 368 -0.39 31.43 3.03
CA ILE A 368 0.15 30.06 3.02
C ILE A 368 -0.35 29.28 4.23
N ASP A 369 -0.95 28.13 3.96
CA ASP A 369 -1.17 27.09 4.96
C ASP A 369 -0.13 25.98 4.78
N TRP A 370 0.72 25.81 5.77
CA TRP A 370 1.69 24.72 5.82
C TRP A 370 1.11 23.57 6.60
N TYR A 371 1.14 22.37 6.03
CA TYR A 371 0.74 21.14 6.70
C TYR A 371 1.96 20.25 6.83
N CYS A 372 2.51 20.18 8.04
CA CYS A 372 3.68 19.36 8.36
C CYS A 372 3.31 18.21 9.28
N GLN A 373 4.01 17.08 9.12
CA GLN A 373 3.83 15.92 9.98
C GLN A 373 4.23 16.21 11.41
N SER A 374 3.54 15.55 12.37
CA SER A 374 3.92 15.59 13.77
C SER A 374 5.22 14.84 14.02
N PRO A 375 6.26 15.45 14.61
CA PRO A 375 7.48 14.75 14.96
C PRO A 375 7.29 13.72 16.09
N GLU A 376 6.22 13.86 16.89
CA GLU A 376 5.91 12.99 18.02
C GLU A 376 5.07 11.75 17.62
N ARG A 377 4.45 11.78 16.46
CA ARG A 377 3.65 10.69 15.92
C ARG A 377 4.07 10.38 14.48
N PRO A 378 4.99 9.44 14.28
CA PRO A 378 5.26 8.98 12.92
C PRO A 378 3.98 8.35 12.34
N PRO A 379 3.65 8.60 11.06
CA PRO A 379 2.46 8.07 10.42
C PRO A 379 2.49 6.54 10.47
N SER A 380 1.47 5.93 11.07
CA SER A 380 1.47 4.49 11.32
C SER A 380 0.15 3.76 11.07
N ARG A 381 -0.92 4.43 10.55
CA ARG A 381 -2.26 3.81 10.46
C ARG A 381 -2.97 4.11 9.15
N ALA A 382 -3.81 3.17 8.70
CA ALA A 382 -4.71 3.32 7.55
C ALA A 382 -5.67 4.53 7.70
N ASP A 383 -6.05 4.85 8.93
CA ASP A 383 -6.88 6.03 9.25
C ASP A 383 -6.14 7.33 8.91
N GLU A 384 -4.82 7.35 9.01
CA GLU A 384 -3.97 8.48 8.67
C GLU A 384 -3.86 8.69 7.16
N GLU A 385 -3.90 7.62 6.37
CA GLU A 385 -3.90 7.72 4.90
C GLU A 385 -5.23 8.30 4.39
N ALA A 386 -6.36 7.92 4.99
CA ALA A 386 -7.66 8.48 4.68
C ALA A 386 -7.76 9.96 5.08
N ALA A 387 -7.28 10.32 6.27
CA ALA A 387 -7.20 11.70 6.75
C ALA A 387 -6.27 12.55 5.87
N PHE A 388 -5.12 12.02 5.48
CA PHE A 388 -4.21 12.67 4.55
C PHE A 388 -4.84 12.90 3.18
N ARG A 389 -5.55 11.90 2.64
CA ARG A 389 -6.29 12.03 1.38
C ARG A 389 -7.32 13.14 1.46
N LEU A 390 -8.10 13.18 2.53
CA LEU A 390 -9.11 14.21 2.76
C LEU A 390 -8.46 15.61 2.86
N LEU A 391 -7.35 15.72 3.58
CA LEU A 391 -6.58 16.96 3.70
C LEU A 391 -6.15 17.51 2.33
N VAL A 392 -5.52 16.67 1.50
CA VAL A 392 -5.05 17.08 0.16
C VAL A 392 -6.23 17.46 -0.75
N GLU A 393 -7.33 16.70 -0.71
CA GLU A 393 -8.54 16.98 -1.49
C GLU A 393 -9.19 18.30 -1.08
N GLN A 394 -9.39 18.54 0.21
CA GLN A 394 -9.97 19.78 0.75
C GLN A 394 -9.08 20.99 0.43
N ALA A 395 -7.77 20.87 0.64
CA ALA A 395 -6.81 21.91 0.31
C ALA A 395 -6.86 22.26 -1.18
N SER A 396 -6.85 21.25 -2.04
CA SER A 396 -6.85 21.41 -3.51
C SER A 396 -8.19 21.94 -4.06
N ALA A 397 -9.30 21.80 -3.32
CA ALA A 397 -10.58 22.35 -3.73
C ALA A 397 -10.61 23.89 -3.61
N VAL A 398 -9.85 24.46 -2.68
CA VAL A 398 -9.94 25.88 -2.31
C VAL A 398 -8.70 26.69 -2.70
N ARG A 399 -7.50 26.08 -2.66
CA ARG A 399 -6.21 26.78 -2.84
C ARG A 399 -5.31 26.07 -3.83
N LYS A 400 -4.30 26.78 -4.33
CA LYS A 400 -3.19 26.11 -5.04
C LYS A 400 -2.45 25.22 -4.06
N THR A 401 -2.40 23.94 -4.33
CA THR A 401 -1.84 22.96 -3.41
C THR A 401 -0.57 22.36 -3.97
N LEU A 402 0.50 22.45 -3.19
CA LEU A 402 1.80 21.84 -3.46
C LEU A 402 1.99 20.66 -2.51
N LEU A 403 2.10 19.45 -3.05
CA LEU A 403 2.35 18.23 -2.29
C LEU A 403 3.78 17.75 -2.54
N ASP A 404 4.62 17.73 -1.49
CA ASP A 404 5.98 17.20 -1.56
C ASP A 404 6.00 15.69 -1.38
N LEU A 405 6.24 14.96 -2.45
CA LEU A 405 6.42 13.51 -2.45
C LEU A 405 7.87 13.09 -2.19
N SER A 406 8.76 14.05 -2.02
CA SER A 406 10.19 13.83 -1.81
C SER A 406 10.79 12.82 -2.82
N SER A 407 11.53 11.81 -2.37
CA SER A 407 12.09 10.77 -3.23
C SER A 407 11.27 9.47 -3.28
N GLY A 408 10.12 9.44 -2.61
CA GLY A 408 9.25 8.27 -2.49
C GLY A 408 8.14 8.15 -3.53
N TRP A 409 8.31 8.83 -4.65
CA TRP A 409 7.34 8.80 -5.74
C TRP A 409 6.99 7.38 -6.25
N HIS A 410 7.84 6.37 -6.00
CA HIS A 410 7.62 4.97 -6.38
C HIS A 410 6.69 4.21 -5.42
N GLU A 411 6.34 4.78 -4.29
CA GLU A 411 5.35 4.20 -3.37
C GLU A 411 3.94 4.31 -3.97
N ARG A 412 3.09 3.32 -3.68
CA ARG A 412 1.74 3.23 -4.25
C ARG A 412 0.90 4.50 -3.98
N SER A 413 0.94 5.00 -2.76
CA SER A 413 0.25 6.23 -2.37
C SER A 413 0.73 7.46 -3.16
N SER A 414 2.05 7.56 -3.37
CA SER A 414 2.64 8.64 -4.16
C SER A 414 2.27 8.56 -5.64
N LEU A 415 2.21 7.35 -6.21
CA LEU A 415 1.78 7.12 -7.60
C LEU A 415 0.31 7.52 -7.81
N ASP A 416 -0.58 7.26 -6.82
CA ASP A 416 -1.97 7.72 -6.86
C ASP A 416 -2.04 9.25 -6.95
N TRP A 417 -1.25 9.97 -6.13
CA TRP A 417 -1.19 11.43 -6.19
C TRP A 417 -0.63 11.95 -7.51
N MET A 418 0.38 11.30 -8.08
CA MET A 418 0.88 11.64 -9.43
C MET A 418 -0.21 11.48 -10.49
N GLY A 419 -1.03 10.42 -10.40
CA GLY A 419 -2.19 10.19 -11.27
C GLY A 419 -3.25 11.28 -11.15
N ARG A 420 -3.44 11.86 -9.98
CA ARG A 420 -4.49 12.86 -9.68
C ARG A 420 -4.02 14.32 -9.81
N ALA A 421 -2.74 14.58 -9.88
CA ALA A 421 -2.19 15.92 -9.98
C ALA A 421 -2.40 16.55 -11.38
N SER A 422 -2.71 17.84 -11.41
CA SER A 422 -2.74 18.62 -12.66
C SER A 422 -1.34 18.93 -13.18
N THR A 423 -0.36 19.05 -12.25
CA THR A 423 1.03 19.34 -12.57
C THR A 423 1.96 18.46 -11.76
N ILE A 424 2.96 17.90 -12.41
CA ILE A 424 4.02 17.09 -11.79
C ILE A 424 5.35 17.80 -12.00
N ILE A 425 6.03 18.14 -10.92
CA ILE A 425 7.31 18.84 -10.93
C ILE A 425 8.40 17.89 -10.46
N ILE A 426 9.38 17.62 -11.31
CA ILE A 426 10.49 16.71 -11.01
C ILE A 426 11.75 17.53 -10.78
N VAL A 427 12.36 17.34 -9.61
CA VAL A 427 13.58 18.03 -9.20
C VAL A 427 14.78 17.09 -9.33
N ALA A 428 15.79 17.50 -10.06
CA ALA A 428 17.05 16.77 -10.19
C ALA A 428 18.25 17.69 -9.97
N ASP A 429 19.36 17.15 -9.49
CA ASP A 429 20.60 17.88 -9.19
C ASP A 429 21.79 17.33 -10.00
N PRO A 430 22.93 18.05 -10.08
CA PRO A 430 24.06 17.66 -10.93
C PRO A 430 24.90 16.49 -10.42
N ASN A 431 24.55 15.84 -9.31
CA ASN A 431 25.31 14.71 -8.81
C ASN A 431 25.10 13.45 -9.68
N PRO A 432 26.12 12.99 -10.44
CA PRO A 432 25.95 11.88 -11.38
C PRO A 432 25.59 10.55 -10.71
N ALA A 433 25.97 10.33 -9.44
CA ALA A 433 25.62 9.14 -8.69
C ALA A 433 24.11 9.01 -8.42
N ARG A 434 23.36 10.09 -8.59
CA ARG A 434 21.89 10.12 -8.38
C ARG A 434 21.09 9.83 -9.66
N TRP A 435 21.75 9.78 -10.82
CA TRP A 435 21.12 9.49 -12.11
C TRP A 435 21.12 8.00 -12.42
N SER A 436 20.39 7.20 -11.61
CA SER A 436 20.21 5.78 -11.87
C SER A 436 19.33 5.53 -13.09
N ALA A 437 19.87 4.84 -14.09
CA ALA A 437 19.13 4.50 -15.32
C ALA A 437 17.87 3.65 -15.06
N VAL A 438 17.89 2.79 -14.04
CA VAL A 438 16.73 1.98 -13.65
C VAL A 438 15.63 2.86 -13.05
N ARG A 439 15.99 3.70 -12.09
CA ARG A 439 15.06 4.61 -11.42
C ARG A 439 14.45 5.62 -12.40
N LEU A 440 15.27 6.17 -13.29
CA LEU A 440 14.81 7.10 -14.31
C LEU A 440 13.82 6.44 -15.29
N ARG A 441 14.08 5.21 -15.72
CA ARG A 441 13.15 4.46 -16.60
C ARG A 441 11.81 4.21 -15.92
N GLN A 442 11.81 3.83 -14.64
CA GLN A 442 10.58 3.64 -13.87
C GLN A 442 9.80 4.96 -13.75
N LEU A 443 10.47 6.05 -13.39
CA LEU A 443 9.86 7.38 -13.32
C LEU A 443 9.26 7.79 -14.67
N MET A 444 10.00 7.61 -15.75
CA MET A 444 9.54 7.97 -17.10
C MET A 444 8.29 7.18 -17.51
N ALA A 445 8.18 5.90 -17.16
CA ALA A 445 6.98 5.11 -17.43
C ALA A 445 5.73 5.72 -16.77
N GLU A 446 5.84 6.12 -15.49
CA GLU A 446 4.74 6.76 -14.75
C GLU A 446 4.42 8.17 -15.30
N LEU A 447 5.44 8.94 -15.70
CA LEU A 447 5.22 10.25 -16.29
C LEU A 447 4.54 10.19 -17.66
N VAL A 448 4.87 9.18 -18.49
CA VAL A 448 4.19 8.94 -19.77
C VAL A 448 2.71 8.65 -19.54
N LYS A 449 2.38 7.79 -18.58
CA LYS A 449 1.00 7.51 -18.18
C LYS A 449 0.28 8.78 -17.72
N ALA A 450 0.86 9.53 -16.78
CA ALA A 450 0.28 10.75 -16.25
C ALA A 450 0.06 11.82 -17.34
N ARG A 451 0.97 11.95 -18.32
CA ARG A 451 0.80 12.84 -19.48
C ARG A 451 -0.33 12.38 -20.39
N GLY A 452 -0.41 11.08 -20.67
CA GLY A 452 -1.52 10.50 -21.46
C GLY A 452 -2.88 10.82 -20.86
N GLU A 453 -2.93 10.97 -19.54
CA GLU A 453 -4.11 11.36 -18.78
C GLU A 453 -4.27 12.89 -18.62
N GLY A 454 -3.36 13.71 -19.15
CA GLY A 454 -3.47 15.17 -19.21
C GLY A 454 -2.69 15.95 -18.13
N ALA A 455 -1.74 15.33 -17.39
CA ALA A 455 -0.86 16.06 -16.47
C ALA A 455 0.16 16.92 -17.24
N LYS A 456 0.42 18.11 -16.71
CA LYS A 456 1.59 18.90 -17.11
C LYS A 456 2.80 18.36 -16.34
N VAL A 457 3.90 18.07 -17.04
CA VAL A 457 5.13 17.54 -16.44
C VAL A 457 6.24 18.57 -16.67
N LEU A 458 6.89 18.98 -15.58
CA LEU A 458 7.95 19.99 -15.59
C LEU A 458 9.20 19.45 -14.90
N TRP A 459 10.36 19.64 -15.52
CA TRP A 459 11.64 19.32 -14.90
C TRP A 459 12.30 20.57 -14.36
N ILE A 460 12.91 20.48 -13.18
CA ILE A 460 13.71 21.54 -12.56
C ILE A 460 15.14 21.03 -12.35
N ALA A 461 16.09 21.70 -12.95
CA ALA A 461 17.51 21.56 -12.69
C ALA A 461 17.84 22.34 -11.41
N ASN A 462 17.94 21.66 -10.26
CA ASN A 462 18.23 22.27 -8.97
C ASN A 462 19.72 22.22 -8.63
N LYS A 463 20.18 23.10 -7.74
CA LYS A 463 21.59 23.23 -7.36
C LYS A 463 22.50 23.48 -8.58
N ASP A 464 22.00 24.23 -9.53
CA ASP A 464 22.75 24.56 -10.72
C ASP A 464 23.97 25.42 -10.37
N VAL A 465 25.14 24.90 -10.70
CA VAL A 465 26.44 25.53 -10.49
C VAL A 465 27.21 25.54 -11.81
N LYS A 466 28.06 26.53 -12.00
CA LYS A 466 28.94 26.58 -13.16
C LYS A 466 30.08 25.59 -12.99
N PHE A 467 30.11 24.54 -13.83
CA PHE A 467 31.19 23.56 -13.93
C PHE A 467 31.37 23.12 -15.38
N GLU A 468 32.48 22.51 -15.70
CA GLU A 468 32.86 22.17 -17.05
C GLU A 468 31.81 21.31 -17.78
N GLN A 469 31.31 20.24 -17.11
CA GLN A 469 30.34 19.28 -17.65
C GLN A 469 28.87 19.71 -17.45
N ARG A 470 28.60 20.96 -17.13
CA ARG A 470 27.23 21.47 -16.92
C ARG A 470 26.31 21.21 -18.13
N ARG A 471 26.84 21.35 -19.36
CA ARG A 471 26.06 21.08 -20.58
C ARG A 471 25.68 19.62 -20.69
N ASP A 472 26.62 18.71 -20.38
CA ASP A 472 26.39 17.26 -20.42
C ASP A 472 25.34 16.88 -19.39
N TRP A 473 25.43 17.41 -18.17
CA TRP A 473 24.40 17.22 -17.15
C TRP A 473 23.01 17.67 -17.62
N LEU A 474 22.88 18.86 -18.16
CA LEU A 474 21.59 19.37 -18.67
C LEU A 474 21.07 18.52 -19.85
N SER A 475 21.93 17.90 -20.64
CA SER A 475 21.53 16.98 -21.71
C SER A 475 21.04 15.61 -21.22
N MET A 476 21.28 15.25 -19.94
CA MET A 476 20.77 14.02 -19.33
C MET A 476 19.26 14.10 -19.00
N PHE A 477 18.68 15.29 -18.94
CA PHE A 477 17.25 15.44 -18.73
C PHE A 477 16.47 14.89 -19.93
N PRO A 478 15.36 14.17 -19.72
CA PRO A 478 14.53 13.63 -20.81
C PRO A 478 13.94 14.71 -21.70
N GLU A 479 13.85 15.93 -21.18
CA GLU A 479 13.39 17.14 -21.88
C GLU A 479 14.07 18.37 -21.24
N GLN A 480 14.07 19.49 -21.96
CA GLN A 480 14.67 20.72 -21.45
C GLN A 480 14.03 21.12 -20.11
N PRO A 481 14.81 21.34 -19.05
CA PRO A 481 14.27 21.80 -17.77
C PRO A 481 13.52 23.13 -17.92
N ALA A 482 12.34 23.21 -17.34
CA ALA A 482 11.52 24.42 -17.29
C ALA A 482 12.14 25.51 -16.40
N ALA A 483 13.02 25.12 -15.51
CA ALA A 483 13.75 26.04 -14.63
C ALA A 483 15.12 25.48 -14.26
N SER A 484 16.05 26.40 -13.99
CA SER A 484 17.38 26.12 -13.45
C SER A 484 17.57 26.95 -12.18
N VAL A 485 17.49 26.28 -11.03
CA VAL A 485 17.59 26.91 -9.71
C VAL A 485 19.06 26.95 -9.27
N PRO A 486 19.62 28.13 -9.00
CA PRO A 486 21.03 28.25 -8.65
C PRO A 486 21.37 27.53 -7.35
N TYR A 487 22.60 27.04 -7.26
CA TYR A 487 23.14 26.50 -6.00
C TYR A 487 23.23 27.60 -4.94
N ILE A 488 22.69 27.33 -3.76
CA ILE A 488 22.83 28.18 -2.59
C ILE A 488 23.97 27.60 -1.75
N PRO A 489 25.05 28.37 -1.45
CA PRO A 489 26.13 27.91 -0.59
C PRO A 489 25.61 27.39 0.75
N HIS A 490 26.18 26.27 1.22
CA HIS A 490 25.68 25.58 2.40
C HIS A 490 25.70 26.46 3.65
N GLU A 491 26.77 27.26 3.84
CA GLU A 491 26.90 28.21 4.95
C GLU A 491 25.81 29.30 4.95
N VAL A 492 25.43 29.78 3.76
CA VAL A 492 24.33 30.75 3.61
C VAL A 492 23.00 30.10 3.95
N TRP A 493 22.78 28.88 3.42
CA TRP A 493 21.58 28.11 3.67
C TRP A 493 21.39 27.81 5.16
N MET A 494 22.42 27.29 5.82
CA MET A 494 22.39 26.99 7.26
C MET A 494 22.14 28.25 8.10
N LYS A 495 22.79 29.35 7.79
CA LYS A 495 22.56 30.63 8.51
C LYS A 495 21.09 31.06 8.40
N LEU A 496 20.52 31.02 7.19
CA LEU A 496 19.11 31.39 6.98
C LEU A 496 18.16 30.53 7.78
N LEU A 497 18.37 29.20 7.79
CA LEU A 497 17.55 28.27 8.58
C LEU A 497 17.63 28.57 10.09
N TRP A 498 18.83 28.79 10.63
CA TRP A 498 19.01 29.15 12.04
C TRP A 498 18.41 30.50 12.40
N ASP A 499 18.38 31.45 11.46
CA ASP A 499 17.73 32.75 11.60
C ASP A 499 16.19 32.68 11.41
N GLY A 500 15.61 31.51 11.14
CA GLY A 500 14.20 31.34 10.83
C GLY A 500 13.77 32.00 9.50
N ARG A 501 14.70 32.17 8.58
CA ARG A 501 14.51 32.85 7.29
C ARG A 501 14.64 31.89 6.14
N TRP A 502 14.01 32.25 5.03
CA TRP A 502 14.10 31.51 3.78
C TRP A 502 14.95 32.26 2.73
N VAL A 503 15.40 31.55 1.72
CA VAL A 503 16.22 32.17 0.65
C VAL A 503 15.47 33.29 -0.08
N THR A 504 14.14 33.22 -0.14
CA THR A 504 13.30 34.28 -0.74
C THR A 504 13.19 35.54 0.13
N ASP A 505 13.65 35.51 1.38
CA ASP A 505 13.68 36.68 2.26
C ASP A 505 14.93 37.55 2.00
N VAL A 506 15.86 37.03 1.21
CA VAL A 506 17.05 37.75 0.75
C VAL A 506 16.80 38.25 -0.66
N SER A 507 16.77 39.56 -0.87
CA SER A 507 16.36 40.20 -2.13
C SER A 507 17.16 39.71 -3.36
N ALA A 508 18.46 39.49 -3.22
CA ALA A 508 19.32 39.00 -4.30
C ALA A 508 18.94 37.58 -4.75
N TYR A 509 18.71 36.66 -3.81
CA TYR A 509 18.27 35.30 -4.10
C TYR A 509 16.83 35.28 -4.59
N ARG A 510 15.93 36.04 -3.97
CA ARG A 510 14.53 36.15 -4.41
C ARG A 510 14.47 36.53 -5.88
N LYS A 511 15.14 37.58 -6.31
CA LYS A 511 15.12 38.04 -7.70
C LYS A 511 15.62 36.97 -8.68
N SER A 512 16.74 36.34 -8.37
CA SER A 512 17.34 35.29 -9.20
C SER A 512 16.45 34.03 -9.28
N ILE A 513 15.93 33.56 -8.14
CA ILE A 513 15.11 32.35 -8.08
C ILE A 513 13.75 32.59 -8.74
N THR A 514 13.11 33.76 -8.51
CA THR A 514 11.84 34.11 -9.19
C THR A 514 12.01 34.13 -10.68
N ALA A 515 13.09 34.74 -11.19
CA ALA A 515 13.37 34.75 -12.62
C ALA A 515 13.55 33.34 -13.19
N SER A 516 14.26 32.48 -12.48
CA SER A 516 14.48 31.07 -12.86
C SER A 516 13.19 30.25 -12.86
N LEU A 517 12.31 30.45 -11.87
CA LEU A 517 11.07 29.67 -11.69
C LEU A 517 9.86 30.29 -12.42
N LYS A 518 10.01 31.36 -13.16
CA LYS A 518 8.90 32.10 -13.80
C LYS A 518 7.95 31.19 -14.59
N GLN A 519 8.49 30.29 -15.41
CA GLN A 519 7.69 29.37 -16.21
C GLN A 519 6.93 28.36 -15.32
N VAL A 520 7.57 27.87 -14.27
CA VAL A 520 6.95 26.93 -13.31
C VAL A 520 5.82 27.62 -12.55
N LEU A 521 6.06 28.85 -12.08
CA LEU A 521 5.05 29.66 -11.39
C LEU A 521 3.82 29.89 -12.26
N ALA A 522 3.99 30.30 -13.52
CA ALA A 522 2.89 30.51 -14.46
C ALA A 522 2.07 29.24 -14.69
N VAL A 523 2.71 28.07 -14.78
CA VAL A 523 2.00 26.80 -14.95
C VAL A 523 1.21 26.41 -13.70
N VAL A 524 1.79 26.60 -12.50
CA VAL A 524 1.16 26.25 -11.21
C VAL A 524 0.04 27.24 -10.87
N SER A 525 0.21 28.55 -11.12
CA SER A 525 -0.84 29.55 -10.95
C SER A 525 -2.00 29.36 -11.93
N GLY A 526 -1.76 28.69 -13.05
CA GLY A 526 -2.77 28.47 -14.10
C GLY A 526 -2.92 29.69 -15.03
N GLU A 527 -1.94 30.58 -15.04
CA GLU A 527 -1.86 31.66 -16.03
C GLU A 527 -1.55 31.07 -17.42
N LYS A 528 -2.26 31.56 -18.42
CA LYS A 528 -2.13 31.10 -19.82
C LYS A 528 -0.88 31.63 -20.49
#